data_81e9b99318cb7e2fc0211fa3716c41c8
#
_entry.id   81e9b99318cb7e2fc0211fa3716c41c8
#
_cell.length_a   1.000
_cell.length_b   1.000
_cell.length_c   1.000
_cell.angle_alpha   90.00
_cell.angle_beta   90.00
_cell.angle_gamma   90.00
#
_symmetry.space_group_name_H-M   'P 1'
#
loop_
_entity.id
_entity.type
_entity.pdbx_description
1 polymer ?
#
loop_
_entity_poly.entity_id
_entity_poly.type
_entity_poly.pdbx_seq_one_letter_code
_entity_poly.pdbx_strand_id
1 'polypeptide(L)'
;MRLPFQDAWDKYQVHPDRATPHTVAEQQSYRNTYNEFVRFVTEGKLTGRGAKRPKATCISEVAPAVCEEFSAYLKTTMLAVDTHNRKIKRLRKIFDCLKDYYEGENPFRSKTLLRNEREEQGMVVHRQAFTKEQEEQLNAVLSDNDPRHKVMNKDEIRILYVIGRFTGQRLKDCVLLQWQNINMENQRIWVKQFKTGKEVTIPMAPELYDALNEAKKWKINQYVLPKTAARYNQKNADGKNVGNNLVNIDAMRVIRWIGLEPSVNVPGRKRKMTVYGFHSHRHSFASFCAEAGVPKAVLLSILGTDSDIADKYYTHVSDESQRKAIEVISSRSSTTAQERNNQALSLIEKNRSSADPAELLEQVYEILKGTKNG
;
A
#
# COMPACT_ATOMS: atom_id res chain seq x y z
N MET A 1 20.46 -11.01 -38.12
CA MET A 1 21.46 -11.72 -37.27
C MET A 1 20.71 -12.68 -36.33
N ARG A 2 21.09 -13.95 -36.30
CA ARG A 2 20.39 -14.96 -35.48
C ARG A 2 20.84 -14.85 -34.03
N LEU A 3 19.95 -14.44 -33.11
CA LEU A 3 20.24 -14.33 -31.67
C LEU A 3 19.45 -15.42 -30.92
N PRO A 4 20.13 -16.45 -30.35
CA PRO A 4 19.49 -17.47 -29.53
C PRO A 4 18.83 -16.87 -28.29
N PHE A 5 17.75 -17.46 -27.80
CA PHE A 5 17.06 -16.98 -26.58
C PHE A 5 17.96 -16.95 -25.36
N GLN A 6 18.92 -17.87 -25.27
CA GLN A 6 19.88 -17.93 -24.17
C GLN A 6 20.71 -16.65 -24.08
N ASP A 7 21.23 -16.16 -25.23
CA ASP A 7 22.08 -14.98 -25.29
C ASP A 7 21.29 -13.67 -25.28
N ALA A 8 20.02 -13.72 -25.71
CA ALA A 8 19.15 -12.55 -25.81
C ALA A 8 18.88 -11.89 -24.44
N TRP A 9 18.80 -12.67 -23.37
CA TRP A 9 18.67 -12.10 -22.03
C TRP A 9 19.88 -11.26 -21.61
N ASP A 10 21.09 -11.73 -21.88
CA ASP A 10 22.31 -11.02 -21.53
C ASP A 10 22.49 -9.74 -22.36
N LYS A 11 22.12 -9.80 -23.65
CA LYS A 11 22.06 -8.60 -24.52
C LYS A 11 21.06 -7.57 -23.99
N TYR A 12 19.86 -8.01 -23.55
CA TYR A 12 18.88 -7.13 -22.93
C TYR A 12 19.44 -6.49 -21.63
N GLN A 13 20.14 -7.25 -20.80
CA GLN A 13 20.66 -6.74 -19.52
C GLN A 13 21.65 -5.60 -19.66
N VAL A 14 22.46 -5.59 -20.71
CA VAL A 14 23.49 -4.56 -20.96
C VAL A 14 23.02 -3.45 -21.90
N HIS A 15 21.77 -3.53 -22.41
CA HIS A 15 21.27 -2.54 -23.36
C HIS A 15 21.05 -1.17 -22.69
N PRO A 16 21.49 -0.05 -23.30
CA PRO A 16 21.37 1.29 -22.72
C PRO A 16 19.92 1.73 -22.49
N ASP A 17 19.01 1.37 -23.41
CA ASP A 17 17.59 1.72 -23.33
C ASP A 17 16.78 0.80 -22.40
N ARG A 18 17.44 -0.13 -21.75
CA ARG A 18 16.82 -0.92 -20.70
C ARG A 18 16.26 0.02 -19.62
N ALA A 19 14.98 -0.10 -19.30
CA ALA A 19 14.35 0.68 -18.25
C ALA A 19 15.15 0.55 -16.93
N THR A 20 15.74 1.64 -16.48
CA THR A 20 16.50 1.74 -15.23
C THR A 20 15.84 2.71 -14.25
N PRO A 21 16.04 2.54 -12.95
CA PRO A 21 16.69 1.40 -12.28
C PRO A 21 15.66 0.31 -11.97
N HIS A 22 15.92 -0.90 -12.41
CA HIS A 22 15.14 -2.04 -11.91
C HIS A 22 15.67 -2.47 -10.55
N THR A 23 14.78 -2.61 -9.58
CA THR A 23 15.13 -3.32 -8.35
C THR A 23 15.44 -4.79 -8.67
N VAL A 24 16.20 -5.47 -7.81
CA VAL A 24 16.50 -6.91 -7.96
C VAL A 24 15.20 -7.72 -8.14
N ALA A 25 14.14 -7.39 -7.40
CA ALA A 25 12.84 -8.05 -7.51
C ALA A 25 12.16 -7.80 -8.87
N GLU A 26 12.32 -6.62 -9.42
CA GLU A 26 11.78 -6.28 -10.74
C GLU A 26 12.55 -6.97 -11.85
N GLN A 27 13.89 -6.98 -11.81
CA GLN A 27 14.71 -7.77 -12.71
C GLN A 27 14.32 -9.24 -12.72
N GLN A 28 14.15 -9.83 -11.53
CA GLN A 28 13.68 -11.22 -11.40
C GLN A 28 12.31 -11.42 -12.02
N SER A 29 11.43 -10.43 -11.92
CA SER A 29 10.10 -10.49 -12.53
C SER A 29 10.16 -10.43 -14.06
N TYR A 30 11.06 -9.62 -14.63
CA TYR A 30 11.32 -9.61 -16.07
C TYR A 30 11.90 -10.95 -16.53
N ARG A 31 12.93 -11.46 -15.82
CA ARG A 31 13.56 -12.74 -16.12
C ARG A 31 12.58 -13.90 -16.07
N ASN A 32 11.72 -13.95 -15.06
CA ASN A 32 10.70 -14.98 -14.93
C ASN A 32 9.69 -14.92 -16.08
N THR A 33 9.29 -13.72 -16.50
CA THR A 33 8.39 -13.54 -17.65
C THR A 33 9.07 -13.98 -18.95
N TYR A 34 10.32 -13.60 -19.15
CA TYR A 34 11.12 -13.99 -20.31
C TYR A 34 11.28 -15.52 -20.37
N ASN A 35 11.68 -16.14 -19.27
CA ASN A 35 11.87 -17.59 -19.20
C ASN A 35 10.54 -18.36 -19.46
N GLU A 36 9.42 -17.84 -18.98
CA GLU A 36 8.09 -18.42 -19.27
C GLU A 36 7.77 -18.35 -20.75
N PHE A 37 8.04 -17.24 -21.41
CA PHE A 37 7.90 -17.10 -22.87
C PHE A 37 8.85 -18.04 -23.63
N VAL A 38 10.12 -18.06 -23.29
CA VAL A 38 11.12 -18.95 -23.92
C VAL A 38 10.69 -20.40 -23.79
N ARG A 39 10.26 -20.82 -22.61
CA ARG A 39 9.75 -22.18 -22.40
C ARG A 39 8.55 -22.47 -23.30
N PHE A 40 7.60 -21.55 -23.42
CA PHE A 40 6.42 -21.70 -24.27
C PHE A 40 6.79 -21.88 -25.74
N VAL A 41 7.78 -21.15 -26.26
CA VAL A 41 8.17 -21.23 -27.67
C VAL A 41 9.09 -22.39 -27.98
N THR A 42 9.95 -22.82 -27.03
CA THR A 42 10.91 -23.91 -27.23
C THR A 42 10.34 -25.28 -26.93
N GLU A 43 9.49 -25.44 -25.91
CA GLU A 43 8.90 -26.75 -25.55
C GLU A 43 7.79 -27.18 -26.53
N GLY A 44 7.20 -26.26 -27.29
CA GLY A 44 6.17 -26.54 -28.29
C GLY A 44 4.89 -27.19 -27.73
N LYS A 45 3.78 -27.16 -28.50
CA LYS A 45 2.60 -27.98 -28.20
C LYS A 45 2.85 -29.43 -28.64
N LEU A 46 2.40 -30.41 -27.84
CA LEU A 46 2.20 -31.78 -28.27
C LEU A 46 1.17 -31.80 -29.45
N THR A 47 1.63 -31.88 -30.66
CA THR A 47 0.79 -32.29 -31.76
C THR A 47 0.79 -33.81 -31.81
N GLY A 48 -0.39 -34.42 -31.84
CA GLY A 48 -0.54 -35.89 -31.78
C GLY A 48 0.43 -36.61 -32.73
N ARG A 49 1.05 -37.71 -32.29
CA ARG A 49 1.98 -38.58 -33.00
C ARG A 49 3.34 -38.03 -33.43
N GLY A 50 3.77 -36.84 -33.02
CA GLY A 50 5.05 -36.31 -33.51
C GLY A 50 5.90 -35.63 -32.41
N ALA A 51 7.21 -35.58 -32.65
CA ALA A 51 8.13 -34.84 -31.82
C ALA A 51 7.66 -33.37 -31.72
N LYS A 52 7.69 -32.82 -30.48
CA LYS A 52 7.42 -31.40 -30.26
C LYS A 52 8.37 -30.55 -31.08
N ARG A 53 7.83 -29.83 -32.06
CA ARG A 53 8.63 -28.82 -32.81
C ARG A 53 8.57 -27.49 -32.04
N PRO A 54 9.72 -26.87 -31.76
CA PRO A 54 9.73 -25.54 -31.18
C PRO A 54 9.03 -24.55 -32.13
N LYS A 55 8.32 -23.57 -31.59
CA LYS A 55 7.65 -22.52 -32.36
C LYS A 55 8.66 -21.48 -32.86
N ALA A 56 9.72 -21.28 -32.09
CA ALA A 56 10.88 -20.44 -32.41
C ALA A 56 12.09 -20.95 -31.62
N THR A 57 13.29 -20.78 -32.20
CA THR A 57 14.58 -21.13 -31.57
C THR A 57 15.45 -19.91 -31.29
N CYS A 58 15.12 -18.77 -31.91
CA CYS A 58 15.82 -17.51 -31.76
C CYS A 58 14.88 -16.30 -31.87
N ILE A 59 15.38 -15.12 -31.55
CA ILE A 59 14.59 -13.87 -31.53
C ILE A 59 14.00 -13.53 -32.89
N SER A 60 14.74 -13.72 -34.01
CA SER A 60 14.29 -13.43 -35.37
C SER A 60 13.16 -14.33 -35.87
N GLU A 61 12.92 -15.46 -35.24
CA GLU A 61 11.84 -16.40 -35.56
C GLU A 61 10.52 -16.10 -34.83
N VAL A 62 10.52 -15.13 -33.90
CA VAL A 62 9.32 -14.77 -33.12
C VAL A 62 8.38 -13.94 -33.99
N ALA A 63 7.46 -14.59 -34.67
CA ALA A 63 6.41 -13.94 -35.45
C ALA A 63 5.25 -13.43 -34.57
N PRO A 64 4.47 -12.41 -35.00
CA PRO A 64 3.29 -11.93 -34.29
C PRO A 64 2.31 -13.04 -33.88
N ALA A 65 2.08 -14.03 -34.75
CA ALA A 65 1.22 -15.19 -34.48
C ALA A 65 1.69 -15.98 -33.23
N VAL A 66 3.00 -16.13 -33.04
CA VAL A 66 3.56 -16.78 -31.82
C VAL A 66 3.26 -15.99 -30.56
N CYS A 67 3.27 -14.65 -30.68
CA CYS A 67 2.91 -13.77 -29.53
C CYS A 67 1.41 -13.84 -29.21
N GLU A 68 0.54 -13.95 -30.20
CA GLU A 68 -0.90 -14.17 -30.04
C GLU A 68 -1.18 -15.52 -29.35
N GLU A 69 -0.51 -16.59 -29.77
CA GLU A 69 -0.62 -17.89 -29.11
C GLU A 69 -0.12 -17.85 -27.66
N PHE A 70 0.95 -17.09 -27.38
CA PHE A 70 1.42 -16.91 -26.02
C PHE A 70 0.41 -16.13 -25.16
N SER A 71 -0.20 -15.06 -25.72
CA SER A 71 -1.26 -14.33 -25.04
C SER A 71 -2.47 -15.24 -24.75
N ALA A 72 -2.87 -16.09 -25.72
CA ALA A 72 -3.92 -17.08 -25.52
C ALA A 72 -3.54 -18.10 -24.42
N TYR A 73 -2.29 -18.59 -24.42
CA TYR A 73 -1.78 -19.44 -23.37
C TYR A 73 -1.86 -18.75 -21.99
N LEU A 74 -1.46 -17.49 -21.87
CA LEU A 74 -1.56 -16.77 -20.60
C LEU A 74 -3.01 -16.66 -20.11
N LYS A 75 -4.00 -16.53 -21.01
CA LYS A 75 -5.43 -16.55 -20.64
C LYS A 75 -5.83 -17.87 -19.97
N THR A 76 -5.31 -19.00 -20.44
CA THR A 76 -5.61 -20.33 -19.82
C THR A 76 -5.00 -20.49 -18.43
N THR A 77 -4.03 -19.69 -18.05
CA THR A 77 -3.38 -19.75 -16.72
C THR A 77 -4.16 -19.06 -15.61
N MET A 78 -5.35 -18.53 -15.90
CA MET A 78 -6.25 -17.88 -14.94
C MET A 78 -5.58 -16.75 -14.15
N LEU A 79 -4.77 -15.95 -14.85
CA LEU A 79 -4.13 -14.75 -14.28
C LEU A 79 -5.11 -13.56 -14.26
N ALA A 80 -4.89 -12.66 -13.32
CA ALA A 80 -5.50 -11.34 -13.34
C ALA A 80 -5.16 -10.60 -14.65
N VAL A 81 -6.09 -9.79 -15.16
CA VAL A 81 -5.88 -8.96 -16.36
C VAL A 81 -4.62 -8.12 -16.26
N ASP A 82 -4.43 -7.42 -15.13
CA ASP A 82 -3.22 -6.62 -14.89
C ASP A 82 -1.93 -7.46 -14.90
N THR A 83 -1.95 -8.68 -14.32
CA THR A 83 -0.78 -9.58 -14.35
C THR A 83 -0.48 -10.07 -15.76
N HIS A 84 -1.50 -10.44 -16.53
CA HIS A 84 -1.37 -10.78 -17.95
C HIS A 84 -0.75 -9.60 -18.72
N ASN A 85 -1.36 -8.44 -18.63
CA ASN A 85 -0.93 -7.24 -19.37
C ASN A 85 0.49 -6.81 -18.98
N ARG A 86 0.88 -6.93 -17.69
CA ARG A 86 2.26 -6.68 -17.26
C ARG A 86 3.27 -7.64 -17.90
N LYS A 87 2.94 -8.92 -18.06
CA LYS A 87 3.83 -9.87 -18.73
C LYS A 87 4.03 -9.48 -20.20
N ILE A 88 2.96 -9.16 -20.93
CA ILE A 88 3.05 -8.70 -22.33
C ILE A 88 3.86 -7.40 -22.42
N LYS A 89 3.60 -6.41 -21.56
CA LYS A 89 4.35 -5.13 -21.53
C LYS A 89 5.84 -5.34 -21.22
N ARG A 90 6.19 -6.32 -20.37
CA ARG A 90 7.60 -6.66 -20.09
C ARG A 90 8.29 -7.26 -21.30
N LEU A 91 7.64 -8.21 -21.98
CA LEU A 91 8.18 -8.79 -23.23
C LEU A 91 8.32 -7.73 -24.30
N ARG A 92 7.35 -6.82 -24.43
CA ARG A 92 7.46 -5.67 -25.34
C ARG A 92 8.75 -4.87 -25.09
N LYS A 93 9.03 -4.49 -23.83
CA LYS A 93 10.26 -3.76 -23.46
C LYS A 93 11.52 -4.55 -23.77
N ILE A 94 11.55 -5.86 -23.52
CA ILE A 94 12.68 -6.72 -23.86
C ILE A 94 12.93 -6.72 -25.36
N PHE A 95 11.87 -6.91 -26.16
CA PHE A 95 12.00 -6.94 -27.61
C PHE A 95 12.29 -5.56 -28.21
N ASP A 96 11.85 -4.45 -27.61
CA ASP A 96 12.27 -3.11 -28.03
C ASP A 96 13.81 -2.94 -27.93
N CYS A 97 14.45 -3.47 -26.89
CA CYS A 97 15.91 -3.47 -26.74
C CYS A 97 16.62 -4.47 -27.67
N LEU A 98 15.93 -5.43 -28.23
CA LEU A 98 16.49 -6.45 -29.14
C LEU A 98 16.13 -6.17 -30.61
N LYS A 99 15.80 -4.93 -30.96
CA LYS A 99 15.31 -4.53 -32.28
C LYS A 99 16.26 -4.90 -33.43
N ASP A 100 17.54 -4.87 -33.17
CA ASP A 100 18.58 -5.19 -34.19
C ASP A 100 18.63 -6.67 -34.58
N TYR A 101 17.90 -7.52 -33.86
CA TYR A 101 17.95 -8.97 -34.07
C TYR A 101 16.70 -9.56 -34.74
N TYR A 102 15.74 -8.74 -35.17
CA TYR A 102 14.58 -9.16 -35.94
C TYR A 102 14.11 -8.07 -36.93
N GLU A 103 13.41 -8.46 -37.94
CA GLU A 103 12.87 -7.55 -38.93
C GLU A 103 11.46 -7.06 -38.58
N GLY A 104 11.07 -5.92 -39.10
CA GLY A 104 9.73 -5.36 -38.93
C GLY A 104 9.50 -4.70 -37.56
N GLU A 105 8.25 -4.64 -37.13
CA GLU A 105 7.88 -4.08 -35.83
C GLU A 105 8.03 -5.10 -34.69
N ASN A 106 8.14 -4.60 -33.48
CA ASN A 106 8.16 -5.45 -32.30
C ASN A 106 6.88 -6.30 -32.23
N PRO A 107 7.00 -7.66 -32.26
CA PRO A 107 5.85 -8.55 -32.35
C PRO A 107 4.92 -8.48 -31.10
N PHE A 108 5.39 -7.88 -29.97
CA PHE A 108 4.58 -7.64 -28.77
C PHE A 108 3.88 -6.28 -28.76
N ARG A 109 3.90 -5.49 -29.85
CA ARG A 109 3.24 -4.16 -29.89
C ARG A 109 1.75 -4.21 -30.13
N SER A 110 1.21 -5.29 -30.69
CA SER A 110 -0.22 -5.40 -30.95
C SER A 110 -1.06 -5.18 -29.68
N LYS A 111 -2.13 -4.39 -29.84
CA LYS A 111 -3.10 -4.17 -28.76
C LYS A 111 -3.93 -5.43 -28.46
N THR A 112 -4.08 -6.32 -29.44
CA THR A 112 -4.82 -7.59 -29.32
C THR A 112 -4.21 -8.55 -28.30
N LEU A 113 -2.91 -8.38 -28.00
CA LEU A 113 -2.22 -9.17 -26.96
C LEU A 113 -2.63 -8.78 -25.54
N LEU A 114 -3.18 -7.60 -25.35
CA LEU A 114 -3.61 -7.11 -24.05
C LEU A 114 -5.08 -7.47 -23.81
N ARG A 115 -5.39 -7.81 -22.57
CA ARG A 115 -6.76 -8.01 -22.12
C ARG A 115 -7.36 -6.67 -21.70
N ASN A 116 -8.67 -6.52 -21.91
CA ASN A 116 -9.39 -5.34 -21.47
C ASN A 116 -9.64 -5.43 -19.95
N GLU A 117 -9.38 -4.35 -19.22
CA GLU A 117 -9.63 -4.27 -17.77
C GLU A 117 -11.11 -4.46 -17.43
N ARG A 118 -12.02 -4.13 -18.38
CA ARG A 118 -13.46 -4.37 -18.24
C ARG A 118 -13.83 -5.85 -18.14
N GLU A 119 -12.97 -6.77 -18.60
CA GLU A 119 -13.22 -8.21 -18.46
C GLU A 119 -13.33 -8.67 -17.00
N GLU A 120 -12.78 -7.90 -16.07
CA GLU A 120 -12.86 -8.14 -14.62
C GLU A 120 -13.78 -7.15 -13.91
N GLN A 121 -14.53 -6.30 -14.63
CA GLN A 121 -15.41 -5.31 -14.04
C GLN A 121 -16.49 -6.00 -13.20
N GLY A 122 -16.59 -5.61 -11.92
CA GLY A 122 -17.45 -6.26 -10.92
C GLY A 122 -16.84 -7.49 -10.22
N MET A 123 -15.73 -8.06 -10.73
CA MET A 123 -15.01 -9.17 -10.09
C MET A 123 -13.72 -8.74 -9.39
N VAL A 124 -13.35 -7.46 -9.47
CA VAL A 124 -12.15 -6.95 -8.83
C VAL A 124 -12.42 -6.76 -7.35
N VAL A 125 -11.87 -7.64 -6.54
CA VAL A 125 -11.87 -7.50 -5.08
C VAL A 125 -10.73 -6.58 -4.69
N HIS A 126 -11.08 -5.42 -4.14
CA HIS A 126 -10.09 -4.48 -3.61
C HIS A 126 -9.80 -4.78 -2.14
N ARG A 127 -8.57 -4.51 -1.74
CA ARG A 127 -8.21 -4.53 -0.33
C ARG A 127 -9.03 -3.49 0.42
N GLN A 128 -9.55 -3.88 1.59
CA GLN A 128 -10.41 -3.06 2.42
C GLN A 128 -9.63 -2.47 3.60
N ALA A 129 -10.10 -1.33 4.08
CA ALA A 129 -9.72 -0.75 5.36
C ALA A 129 -10.40 -1.52 6.49
N PHE A 130 -9.80 -1.53 7.67
CA PHE A 130 -10.50 -1.90 8.89
C PHE A 130 -11.34 -0.72 9.38
N THR A 131 -12.47 -0.99 10.02
CA THR A 131 -13.20 0.03 10.79
C THR A 131 -12.48 0.32 12.10
N LYS A 132 -12.90 1.36 12.82
CA LYS A 132 -12.36 1.69 14.16
C LYS A 132 -12.57 0.55 15.15
N GLU A 133 -13.78 -0.04 15.13
CA GLU A 133 -14.16 -1.17 15.98
C GLU A 133 -13.32 -2.42 15.66
N GLN A 134 -13.04 -2.68 14.38
CA GLN A 134 -12.18 -3.80 13.98
C GLN A 134 -10.72 -3.59 14.42
N GLU A 135 -10.19 -2.36 14.32
CA GLU A 135 -8.86 -2.02 14.85
C GLU A 135 -8.78 -2.23 16.37
N GLU A 136 -9.84 -1.89 17.11
CA GLU A 136 -9.93 -2.14 18.55
C GLU A 136 -10.01 -3.63 18.88
N GLN A 137 -10.83 -4.38 18.13
CA GLN A 137 -10.91 -5.85 18.26
C GLN A 137 -9.56 -6.51 17.98
N LEU A 138 -8.83 -6.08 16.94
CA LEU A 138 -7.49 -6.59 16.64
C LEU A 138 -6.52 -6.36 17.80
N ASN A 139 -6.56 -5.18 18.42
CA ASN A 139 -5.73 -4.88 19.59
C ASN A 139 -6.15 -5.72 20.79
N ALA A 140 -7.45 -5.93 21.01
CA ALA A 140 -7.98 -6.73 22.12
C ALA A 140 -7.53 -8.21 22.02
N VAL A 141 -7.70 -8.86 20.87
CA VAL A 141 -7.30 -10.27 20.69
C VAL A 141 -5.78 -10.47 20.71
N LEU A 142 -5.00 -9.43 20.40
CA LEU A 142 -3.55 -9.46 20.53
C LEU A 142 -3.08 -9.25 22.00
N SER A 143 -3.90 -8.61 22.81
CA SER A 143 -3.61 -8.31 24.21
C SER A 143 -4.15 -9.36 25.20
N ASP A 144 -5.07 -10.24 24.76
CA ASP A 144 -5.67 -11.27 25.59
C ASP A 144 -4.72 -12.46 25.83
N ASN A 145 -5.09 -13.32 26.80
CA ASN A 145 -4.40 -14.55 27.10
C ASN A 145 -5.17 -15.79 26.61
N ASP A 146 -6.09 -15.64 25.66
CA ASP A 146 -6.84 -16.78 25.12
C ASP A 146 -5.88 -17.77 24.44
N PRO A 147 -5.87 -19.03 24.87
CA PRO A 147 -4.99 -20.06 24.29
C PRO A 147 -5.25 -20.35 22.82
N ARG A 148 -6.40 -19.93 22.28
CA ARG A 148 -6.72 -20.02 20.84
C ARG A 148 -6.02 -18.92 20.02
N HIS A 149 -5.68 -17.80 20.63
CA HIS A 149 -5.04 -16.65 19.99
C HIS A 149 -3.51 -16.77 20.05
N LYS A 150 -2.97 -17.78 19.30
CA LYS A 150 -1.52 -18.05 19.26
C LYS A 150 -0.91 -17.65 17.92
N VAL A 151 0.07 -16.77 17.97
CA VAL A 151 1.02 -16.47 16.90
C VAL A 151 2.44 -16.43 17.46
N MET A 152 3.42 -16.59 16.58
CA MET A 152 4.81 -16.45 16.97
C MET A 152 5.10 -15.00 17.40
N ASN A 153 5.73 -14.81 18.59
CA ASN A 153 6.06 -13.50 19.14
C ASN A 153 4.84 -12.57 19.29
N LYS A 154 3.75 -13.05 19.92
CA LYS A 154 2.46 -12.34 20.02
C LYS A 154 2.62 -10.89 20.51
N ASP A 155 3.44 -10.63 21.52
CA ASP A 155 3.67 -9.28 22.06
C ASP A 155 4.28 -8.35 21.00
N GLU A 156 5.29 -8.82 20.26
CA GLU A 156 5.88 -8.04 19.18
C GLU A 156 4.90 -7.84 18.02
N ILE A 157 4.06 -8.84 17.70
CA ILE A 157 2.99 -8.71 16.69
C ILE A 157 1.96 -7.67 17.12
N ARG A 158 1.63 -7.59 18.41
CA ARG A 158 0.75 -6.53 18.94
C ARG A 158 1.35 -5.14 18.70
N ILE A 159 2.60 -4.92 19.06
CA ILE A 159 3.29 -3.65 18.79
C ILE A 159 3.38 -3.37 17.29
N LEU A 160 3.63 -4.40 16.47
CA LEU A 160 3.64 -4.28 15.01
C LEU A 160 2.30 -3.74 14.47
N TYR A 161 1.18 -4.20 15.02
CA TYR A 161 -0.15 -3.72 14.64
C TYR A 161 -0.38 -2.27 15.06
N VAL A 162 0.06 -1.89 16.26
CA VAL A 162 0.01 -0.49 16.72
C VAL A 162 0.85 0.42 15.81
N ILE A 163 2.07 0.01 15.46
CA ILE A 163 2.90 0.75 14.50
C ILE A 163 2.17 0.89 13.15
N GLY A 164 1.59 -0.20 12.63
CA GLY A 164 0.85 -0.19 11.38
C GLY A 164 -0.35 0.76 11.38
N ARG A 165 -1.15 0.70 12.46
CA ARG A 165 -2.35 1.52 12.68
C ARG A 165 -2.03 3.03 12.70
N PHE A 166 -1.05 3.44 13.48
CA PHE A 166 -0.75 4.85 13.74
C PHE A 166 0.25 5.48 12.78
N THR A 167 0.89 4.69 11.90
CA THR A 167 1.83 5.22 10.90
C THR A 167 1.38 5.00 9.46
N GLY A 168 0.49 4.05 9.22
CA GLY A 168 0.09 3.62 7.88
C GLY A 168 1.25 3.05 7.04
N GLN A 169 2.40 2.70 7.65
CA GLN A 169 3.56 2.21 6.93
C GLN A 169 3.40 0.75 6.47
N ARG A 170 4.20 0.33 5.48
CA ARG A 170 4.14 -1.03 4.94
C ARG A 170 4.73 -2.03 5.93
N LEU A 171 4.30 -3.29 5.85
CA LEU A 171 4.76 -4.37 6.75
C LEU A 171 6.28 -4.40 6.92
N LYS A 172 7.03 -4.32 5.83
CA LYS A 172 8.51 -4.33 5.88
C LYS A 172 9.07 -3.14 6.65
N ASP A 173 8.51 -1.95 6.42
CA ASP A 173 8.95 -0.71 7.07
C ASP A 173 8.65 -0.75 8.58
N CYS A 174 7.52 -1.35 8.99
CA CYS A 174 7.15 -1.52 10.40
C CYS A 174 7.96 -2.61 11.10
N VAL A 175 8.11 -3.79 10.49
CA VAL A 175 8.85 -4.92 11.09
C VAL A 175 10.33 -4.62 11.28
N LEU A 176 10.93 -3.91 10.32
CA LEU A 176 12.37 -3.57 10.35
C LEU A 176 12.65 -2.17 10.92
N LEU A 177 11.68 -1.57 11.61
CA LEU A 177 11.87 -0.29 12.30
C LEU A 177 12.99 -0.41 13.35
N GLN A 178 13.91 0.55 13.35
CA GLN A 178 15.06 0.55 14.25
C GLN A 178 14.95 1.64 15.30
N TRP A 179 15.53 1.42 16.46
CA TRP A 179 15.54 2.37 17.57
C TRP A 179 16.19 3.71 17.23
N GLN A 180 17.21 3.71 16.36
CA GLN A 180 17.84 4.94 15.86
C GLN A 180 16.90 5.83 15.06
N ASN A 181 15.80 5.28 14.57
CA ASN A 181 14.79 6.01 13.80
C ASN A 181 13.67 6.58 14.69
N ILE A 182 13.79 6.47 16.00
CA ILE A 182 12.77 6.88 16.99
C ILE A 182 13.33 7.95 17.90
N ASN A 183 12.72 9.11 17.88
CA ASN A 183 12.98 10.16 18.85
C ASN A 183 11.80 10.22 19.85
N MET A 184 12.02 9.66 21.05
CA MET A 184 11.00 9.59 22.09
C MET A 184 10.72 10.97 22.73
N GLU A 185 11.71 11.85 22.79
CA GLU A 185 11.57 13.20 23.39
C GLU A 185 10.69 14.07 22.49
N ASN A 186 10.97 14.09 21.19
CA ASN A 186 10.22 14.86 20.22
C ASN A 186 8.99 14.10 19.68
N GLN A 187 8.73 12.90 20.18
CA GLN A 187 7.63 12.02 19.77
C GLN A 187 7.50 11.88 18.26
N ARG A 188 8.63 11.54 17.60
CA ARG A 188 8.69 11.38 16.13
C ARG A 188 9.39 10.09 15.73
N ILE A 189 8.88 9.50 14.64
CA ILE A 189 9.49 8.36 13.96
C ILE A 189 9.95 8.83 12.57
N TRP A 190 11.17 8.51 12.22
CA TRP A 190 11.70 8.72 10.88
C TRP A 190 11.77 7.37 10.14
N VAL A 191 11.25 7.28 8.93
CA VAL A 191 11.23 6.05 8.13
C VAL A 191 11.75 6.32 6.72
N LYS A 192 12.81 5.59 6.34
CA LYS A 192 13.22 5.47 4.95
C LYS A 192 12.56 4.23 4.36
N GLN A 193 11.58 4.43 3.51
CA GLN A 193 10.75 3.35 2.98
C GLN A 193 11.53 2.42 2.04
N PHE A 194 11.53 1.11 2.32
CA PHE A 194 12.24 0.11 1.52
C PHE A 194 11.75 0.02 0.06
N LYS A 195 10.49 0.30 -0.21
CA LYS A 195 9.91 0.18 -1.55
C LYS A 195 10.19 1.39 -2.44
N THR A 196 10.15 2.58 -1.88
CA THR A 196 10.16 3.84 -2.64
C THR A 196 11.45 4.64 -2.43
N GLY A 197 12.21 4.32 -1.38
CA GLY A 197 13.35 5.12 -0.94
C GLY A 197 12.97 6.47 -0.32
N LYS A 198 11.67 6.82 -0.30
CA LYS A 198 11.20 8.09 0.28
C LYS A 198 11.41 8.10 1.80
N GLU A 199 11.80 9.25 2.30
CA GLU A 199 11.98 9.50 3.73
C GLU A 199 10.76 10.26 4.26
N VAL A 200 10.21 9.77 5.36
CA VAL A 200 9.04 10.36 6.01
C VAL A 200 9.30 10.52 7.50
N THR A 201 8.80 11.60 8.07
CA THR A 201 8.81 11.84 9.52
C THR A 201 7.37 11.88 10.01
N ILE A 202 7.06 11.02 10.97
CA ILE A 202 5.71 10.78 11.45
C ILE A 202 5.64 11.15 12.94
N PRO A 203 4.74 12.04 13.35
CA PRO A 203 4.48 12.28 14.77
C PRO A 203 3.85 11.04 15.41
N MET A 204 4.14 10.80 16.68
CA MET A 204 3.58 9.67 17.44
C MET A 204 2.25 10.06 18.05
N ALA A 205 1.26 9.18 17.91
CA ALA A 205 0.09 9.20 18.76
C ALA A 205 0.46 8.67 20.17
N PRO A 206 -0.28 9.04 21.24
CA PRO A 206 -0.02 8.55 22.60
C PRO A 206 0.08 7.02 22.69
N GLU A 207 -0.84 6.30 22.04
CA GLU A 207 -0.87 4.84 22.04
C GLU A 207 0.36 4.23 21.35
N LEU A 208 0.89 4.89 20.33
CA LEU A 208 2.13 4.47 19.67
C LEU A 208 3.34 4.74 20.55
N TYR A 209 3.36 5.87 21.26
CA TYR A 209 4.41 6.20 22.22
C TYR A 209 4.46 5.15 23.35
N ASP A 210 3.31 4.81 23.92
CA ASP A 210 3.19 3.82 25.00
C ASP A 210 3.64 2.43 24.53
N ALA A 211 3.22 2.01 23.33
CA ALA A 211 3.62 0.75 22.74
C ALA A 211 5.13 0.68 22.48
N LEU A 212 5.75 1.76 22.00
CA LEU A 212 7.19 1.83 21.80
C LEU A 212 7.95 1.87 23.14
N ASN A 213 7.41 2.54 24.14
CA ASN A 213 7.99 2.55 25.49
C ASN A 213 7.94 1.14 26.13
N GLU A 214 6.84 0.41 25.95
CA GLU A 214 6.74 -0.99 26.35
C GLU A 214 7.78 -1.86 25.63
N ALA A 215 7.99 -1.66 24.33
CA ALA A 215 8.95 -2.43 23.55
C ALA A 215 10.41 -2.26 24.00
N LYS A 216 10.75 -1.22 24.77
CA LYS A 216 12.08 -1.03 25.35
C LYS A 216 12.51 -2.21 26.25
N LYS A 217 11.56 -2.91 26.88
CA LYS A 217 11.85 -4.06 27.78
C LYS A 217 12.55 -5.22 27.07
N TRP A 218 12.43 -5.35 25.73
CA TRP A 218 13.12 -6.37 24.94
C TRP A 218 14.12 -5.81 23.93
N LYS A 219 14.66 -4.63 24.18
CA LYS A 219 15.71 -4.01 23.35
C LYS A 219 17.01 -4.80 23.45
N ILE A 220 17.16 -5.82 22.59
CA ILE A 220 18.34 -6.71 22.52
C ILE A 220 19.22 -6.43 21.30
N ASN A 221 18.71 -5.70 20.31
CA ASN A 221 19.45 -5.29 19.11
C ASN A 221 18.89 -3.96 18.56
N GLN A 222 19.26 -3.63 17.33
CA GLN A 222 18.86 -2.38 16.68
C GLN A 222 17.34 -2.28 16.38
N TYR A 223 16.62 -3.40 16.27
CA TYR A 223 15.21 -3.41 15.88
C TYR A 223 14.29 -3.21 17.09
N VAL A 224 13.16 -2.53 16.86
CA VAL A 224 12.07 -2.40 17.83
C VAL A 224 11.43 -3.75 18.12
N LEU A 225 11.31 -4.60 17.09
CA LEU A 225 10.69 -5.91 17.13
C LEU A 225 11.74 -7.00 16.79
N PRO A 226 12.69 -7.29 17.69
CA PRO A 226 13.89 -8.06 17.36
C PRO A 226 13.59 -9.49 16.89
N LYS A 227 12.66 -10.21 17.53
CA LYS A 227 12.29 -11.59 17.16
C LYS A 227 11.49 -11.62 15.87
N THR A 228 10.57 -10.67 15.69
CA THR A 228 9.77 -10.55 14.46
C THR A 228 10.63 -10.11 13.28
N ALA A 229 11.60 -9.20 13.48
CA ALA A 229 12.58 -8.82 12.46
C ALA A 229 13.46 -10.00 12.05
N ALA A 230 13.95 -10.79 13.00
CA ALA A 230 14.71 -12.01 12.72
C ALA A 230 13.87 -13.02 11.91
N ARG A 231 12.63 -13.25 12.30
CA ARG A 231 11.68 -14.09 11.56
C ARG A 231 11.39 -13.57 10.16
N TYR A 232 11.24 -12.26 9.99
CA TYR A 232 11.00 -11.64 8.68
C TYR A 232 12.18 -11.80 7.73
N ASN A 233 13.39 -11.81 8.24
CA ASN A 233 14.62 -11.98 7.46
C ASN A 233 15.03 -13.45 7.27
N GLN A 234 14.23 -14.40 7.75
CA GLN A 234 14.51 -15.83 7.63
C GLN A 234 14.62 -16.25 6.17
N LYS A 235 15.64 -17.02 5.86
CA LYS A 235 15.90 -17.58 4.54
C LYS A 235 15.73 -19.09 4.57
N ASN A 236 15.34 -19.69 3.42
CA ASN A 236 15.35 -21.12 3.23
C ASN A 236 16.77 -21.65 2.91
N ALA A 237 16.91 -22.95 2.72
CA ALA A 237 18.18 -23.59 2.38
C ALA A 237 18.84 -23.01 1.12
N ASP A 238 18.05 -22.53 0.15
CA ASP A 238 18.54 -21.91 -1.09
C ASP A 238 18.92 -20.42 -0.92
N GLY A 239 18.92 -19.90 0.30
CA GLY A 239 19.19 -18.49 0.60
C GLY A 239 18.07 -17.52 0.25
N LYS A 240 16.91 -17.99 -0.20
CA LYS A 240 15.74 -17.16 -0.55
C LYS A 240 15.01 -16.75 0.71
N ASN A 241 14.66 -15.44 0.81
CA ASN A 241 13.86 -14.95 1.92
C ASN A 241 12.44 -15.55 1.88
N VAL A 242 12.06 -16.21 2.96
CA VAL A 242 10.73 -16.79 3.19
C VAL A 242 10.02 -16.15 4.38
N GLY A 243 10.73 -15.43 5.21
CA GLY A 243 10.26 -14.86 6.47
C GLY A 243 9.18 -13.80 6.28
N ASN A 244 9.21 -13.05 5.16
CA ASN A 244 8.16 -12.10 4.83
C ASN A 244 6.78 -12.78 4.71
N ASN A 245 6.72 -13.99 4.14
CA ASN A 245 5.50 -14.79 4.07
C ASN A 245 5.07 -15.28 5.46
N LEU A 246 6.02 -15.71 6.30
CA LEU A 246 5.74 -16.19 7.64
C LEU A 246 5.08 -15.13 8.51
N VAL A 247 5.62 -13.91 8.54
CA VAL A 247 5.03 -12.79 9.28
C VAL A 247 3.68 -12.36 8.69
N ASN A 248 3.53 -12.41 7.37
CA ASN A 248 2.24 -12.11 6.75
C ASN A 248 1.17 -13.17 7.06
N ILE A 249 1.54 -14.45 7.18
CA ILE A 249 0.64 -15.54 7.63
C ILE A 249 0.20 -15.31 9.07
N ASP A 250 1.11 -14.90 9.95
CA ASP A 250 0.78 -14.56 11.34
C ASP A 250 -0.20 -13.37 11.40
N ALA A 251 0.03 -12.32 10.60
CA ALA A 251 -0.91 -11.21 10.49
C ALA A 251 -2.30 -11.66 9.98
N MET A 252 -2.38 -12.50 8.95
CA MET A 252 -3.66 -13.03 8.47
C MET A 252 -4.37 -13.92 9.51
N ARG A 253 -3.62 -14.59 10.37
CA ARG A 253 -4.21 -15.39 11.47
C ARG A 253 -4.88 -14.50 12.50
N VAL A 254 -4.24 -13.39 12.89
CA VAL A 254 -4.82 -12.41 13.81
C VAL A 254 -6.13 -11.84 13.28
N ILE A 255 -6.18 -11.53 11.97
CA ILE A 255 -7.40 -11.03 11.32
C ILE A 255 -8.56 -12.03 11.43
N ARG A 256 -8.28 -13.33 11.35
CA ARG A 256 -9.33 -14.36 11.52
C ARG A 256 -9.87 -14.46 12.94
N TRP A 257 -9.10 -14.09 13.95
CA TRP A 257 -9.57 -14.10 15.35
C TRP A 257 -10.71 -13.12 15.59
N ILE A 258 -10.82 -12.06 14.81
CA ILE A 258 -11.94 -11.13 14.87
C ILE A 258 -13.07 -11.47 13.86
N GLY A 259 -13.09 -12.70 13.34
CA GLY A 259 -14.14 -13.18 12.44
C GLY A 259 -14.03 -12.71 10.99
N LEU A 260 -12.96 -12.04 10.60
CA LEU A 260 -12.76 -11.61 9.21
C LEU A 260 -12.03 -12.68 8.40
N GLU A 261 -12.49 -12.92 7.16
CA GLU A 261 -11.77 -13.78 6.22
C GLU A 261 -10.75 -12.94 5.42
N PRO A 262 -9.44 -13.19 5.60
CA PRO A 262 -8.40 -12.39 4.95
C PRO A 262 -8.41 -12.47 3.42
N SER A 263 -8.93 -13.57 2.84
CA SER A 263 -8.81 -13.82 1.40
C SER A 263 -10.04 -14.52 0.86
N VAL A 264 -10.52 -14.08 -0.30
CA VAL A 264 -11.70 -14.63 -0.97
C VAL A 264 -11.33 -15.30 -2.29
N ASN A 265 -12.12 -16.31 -2.69
CA ASN A 265 -12.04 -16.87 -4.04
C ASN A 265 -12.68 -15.88 -5.03
N VAL A 266 -12.03 -15.69 -6.17
CA VAL A 266 -12.58 -14.91 -7.26
C VAL A 266 -12.71 -15.80 -8.48
N PRO A 267 -13.90 -15.84 -9.12
CA PRO A 267 -14.09 -16.62 -10.34
C PRO A 267 -13.01 -16.30 -11.38
N GLY A 268 -12.54 -17.30 -12.10
CA GLY A 268 -11.50 -17.13 -13.13
C GLY A 268 -10.09 -16.86 -12.60
N ARG A 269 -9.83 -16.95 -11.29
CA ARG A 269 -8.49 -16.78 -10.71
C ARG A 269 -8.03 -18.03 -9.97
N LYS A 270 -6.80 -18.45 -10.25
CA LYS A 270 -6.16 -19.59 -9.58
C LYS A 270 -5.87 -19.33 -8.10
N ARG A 271 -5.59 -18.08 -7.73
CA ARG A 271 -5.21 -17.70 -6.34
C ARG A 271 -6.30 -16.87 -5.70
N LYS A 272 -6.57 -17.13 -4.43
CA LYS A 272 -7.41 -16.27 -3.61
C LYS A 272 -6.89 -14.84 -3.62
N MET A 273 -7.80 -13.87 -3.61
CA MET A 273 -7.46 -12.46 -3.47
C MET A 273 -7.51 -12.04 -2.01
N THR A 274 -6.48 -11.34 -1.57
CA THR A 274 -6.41 -10.80 -0.21
C THR A 274 -7.29 -9.55 -0.10
N VAL A 275 -8.30 -9.63 0.77
CA VAL A 275 -9.20 -8.54 1.13
C VAL A 275 -8.66 -7.79 2.33
N TYR A 276 -8.32 -8.53 3.40
CA TYR A 276 -7.73 -8.00 4.61
C TYR A 276 -6.33 -8.55 4.82
N GLY A 277 -5.42 -7.71 5.25
CA GLY A 277 -4.05 -8.06 5.57
C GLY A 277 -3.38 -6.92 6.31
N PHE A 278 -2.11 -7.05 6.71
CA PHE A 278 -1.41 -5.96 7.39
C PHE A 278 -1.48 -4.62 6.61
N HIS A 279 -1.48 -4.68 5.28
CA HIS A 279 -1.60 -3.46 4.46
C HIS A 279 -2.97 -2.77 4.58
N SER A 280 -3.98 -3.42 5.17
CA SER A 280 -5.28 -2.81 5.47
C SER A 280 -5.16 -1.66 6.47
N HIS A 281 -4.22 -1.70 7.43
CA HIS A 281 -3.93 -0.56 8.31
C HIS A 281 -3.59 0.72 7.54
N ARG A 282 -2.88 0.59 6.41
CA ARG A 282 -2.58 1.74 5.56
C ARG A 282 -3.83 2.29 4.86
N HIS A 283 -4.77 1.42 4.50
CA HIS A 283 -6.07 1.81 3.98
C HIS A 283 -6.93 2.45 5.07
N SER A 284 -6.94 1.88 6.29
CA SER A 284 -7.64 2.45 7.46
C SER A 284 -7.09 3.83 7.80
N PHE A 285 -5.76 3.98 7.86
CA PHE A 285 -5.11 5.27 8.11
C PHE A 285 -5.55 6.33 7.10
N ALA A 286 -5.58 5.99 5.81
CA ALA A 286 -6.04 6.90 4.77
C ALA A 286 -7.53 7.24 4.88
N SER A 287 -8.39 6.25 5.21
CA SER A 287 -9.83 6.45 5.43
C SER A 287 -10.08 7.37 6.61
N PHE A 288 -9.46 7.08 7.75
CA PHE A 288 -9.65 7.88 8.97
C PHE A 288 -9.14 9.33 8.81
N CYS A 289 -8.03 9.53 8.09
CA CYS A 289 -7.56 10.86 7.76
C CYS A 289 -8.56 11.61 6.86
N ALA A 290 -9.13 10.93 5.87
CA ALA A 290 -10.12 11.54 4.98
C ALA A 290 -11.41 11.90 5.73
N GLU A 291 -11.92 10.99 6.58
CA GLU A 291 -13.08 11.22 7.45
C GLU A 291 -12.86 12.36 8.43
N ALA A 292 -11.64 12.51 8.96
CA ALA A 292 -11.25 13.61 9.83
C ALA A 292 -10.97 14.93 9.09
N GLY A 293 -11.08 14.97 7.76
CA GLY A 293 -10.82 16.17 6.97
C GLY A 293 -9.34 16.56 6.86
N VAL A 294 -8.42 15.65 7.14
CA VAL A 294 -6.96 15.89 7.00
C VAL A 294 -6.64 16.17 5.52
N PRO A 295 -5.91 17.25 5.18
CA PRO A 295 -5.58 17.53 3.79
C PRO A 295 -4.82 16.38 3.12
N LYS A 296 -5.17 16.04 1.87
CA LYS A 296 -4.55 14.95 1.09
C LYS A 296 -3.02 15.07 1.06
N ALA A 297 -2.48 16.29 0.91
CA ALA A 297 -1.04 16.52 0.90
C ALA A 297 -0.36 16.08 2.20
N VAL A 298 -1.00 16.30 3.37
CA VAL A 298 -0.51 15.87 4.67
C VAL A 298 -0.52 14.35 4.76
N LEU A 299 -1.61 13.69 4.34
CA LEU A 299 -1.67 12.23 4.26
C LEU A 299 -0.55 11.66 3.39
N LEU A 300 -0.35 12.21 2.19
CA LEU A 300 0.68 11.74 1.26
C LEU A 300 2.10 11.92 1.83
N SER A 301 2.36 13.00 2.57
CA SER A 301 3.65 13.21 3.23
C SER A 301 3.94 12.17 4.31
N ILE A 302 2.93 11.75 5.08
CA ILE A 302 3.04 10.69 6.10
C ILE A 302 3.19 9.31 5.44
N LEU A 303 2.36 9.03 4.45
CA LEU A 303 2.39 7.73 3.76
C LEU A 303 3.60 7.56 2.84
N GLY A 304 4.30 8.62 2.46
CA GLY A 304 5.45 8.58 1.56
C GLY A 304 5.11 7.99 0.19
N THR A 305 3.96 8.36 -0.36
CA THR A 305 3.49 7.85 -1.65
C THR A 305 2.76 8.94 -2.41
N ASP A 306 2.85 8.87 -3.73
CA ASP A 306 2.03 9.66 -4.65
C ASP A 306 0.89 8.79 -5.21
N SER A 307 0.53 7.70 -4.53
CA SER A 307 -0.30 6.63 -5.06
C SER A 307 -1.79 6.91 -4.91
N ASP A 308 -2.55 6.26 -5.79
CA ASP A 308 -4.01 6.20 -5.88
C ASP A 308 -4.74 5.79 -4.58
N ILE A 309 -3.98 5.39 -3.53
CA ILE A 309 -4.58 5.03 -2.24
C ILE A 309 -5.29 6.22 -1.59
N ALA A 310 -4.72 7.42 -1.75
CA ALA A 310 -5.36 8.64 -1.27
C ALA A 310 -6.59 8.98 -2.13
N ASP A 311 -6.48 8.84 -3.45
CA ASP A 311 -7.58 9.15 -4.37
C ASP A 311 -8.84 8.35 -4.05
N LYS A 312 -8.68 7.07 -3.68
CA LYS A 312 -9.81 6.21 -3.29
C LYS A 312 -10.66 6.77 -2.14
N TYR A 313 -10.05 7.47 -1.19
CA TYR A 313 -10.73 7.98 0.00
C TYR A 313 -11.04 9.48 -0.07
N TYR A 314 -10.35 10.22 -0.95
CA TYR A 314 -10.53 11.67 -1.13
C TYR A 314 -11.36 12.04 -2.37
N THR A 315 -11.90 11.06 -3.10
CA THR A 315 -12.79 11.30 -4.27
C THR A 315 -14.14 11.87 -3.89
N HIS A 316 -14.61 11.64 -2.67
CA HIS A 316 -15.84 12.20 -2.15
C HIS A 316 -15.52 13.29 -1.13
N VAL A 317 -15.28 14.50 -1.63
CA VAL A 317 -15.24 15.69 -0.77
C VAL A 317 -16.65 15.89 -0.24
N SER A 318 -16.85 15.79 1.08
CA SER A 318 -18.17 16.00 1.67
C SER A 318 -18.60 17.45 1.47
N ASP A 319 -19.93 17.67 1.32
CA ASP A 319 -20.51 19.02 1.22
C ASP A 319 -20.06 19.92 2.38
N GLU A 320 -19.86 19.34 3.56
CA GLU A 320 -19.35 20.05 4.73
C GLU A 320 -17.90 20.53 4.55
N SER A 321 -17.02 19.72 3.93
CA SER A 321 -15.66 20.15 3.63
C SER A 321 -15.62 21.25 2.57
N GLN A 322 -16.54 21.21 1.60
CA GLN A 322 -16.69 22.28 0.61
C GLN A 322 -17.18 23.58 1.27
N ARG A 323 -18.16 23.50 2.17
CA ARG A 323 -18.64 24.66 2.93
C ARG A 323 -17.53 25.26 3.79
N LYS A 324 -16.78 24.45 4.55
CA LYS A 324 -15.64 24.93 5.34
C LYS A 324 -14.56 25.62 4.48
N ALA A 325 -14.28 25.08 3.29
CA ALA A 325 -13.34 25.71 2.37
C ALA A 325 -13.82 27.07 1.87
N ILE A 326 -15.12 27.22 1.59
CA ILE A 326 -15.71 28.51 1.19
C ILE A 326 -15.76 29.46 2.38
N GLU A 327 -16.07 29.02 3.58
CA GLU A 327 -16.06 29.82 4.79
C GLU A 327 -14.68 30.42 5.07
N VAL A 328 -13.59 29.65 4.86
CA VAL A 328 -12.21 30.15 5.02
C VAL A 328 -11.87 31.27 4.04
N ILE A 329 -12.41 31.24 2.83
CA ILE A 329 -12.17 32.24 1.78
C ILE A 329 -13.12 33.43 1.92
N SER A 330 -14.24 33.25 2.59
CA SER A 330 -15.26 34.29 2.74
C SER A 330 -14.74 35.39 3.66
N SER A 331 -14.69 36.64 3.14
CA SER A 331 -14.43 37.84 3.94
C SER A 331 -15.51 38.13 5.01
N ARG A 332 -16.61 37.35 5.00
CA ARG A 332 -17.66 37.36 6.02
C ARG A 332 -17.44 36.33 7.10
N SER A 333 -16.23 35.67 7.16
CA SER A 333 -15.93 34.78 8.28
C SER A 333 -15.96 35.63 9.55
N SER A 334 -17.09 35.53 10.21
CA SER A 334 -17.34 36.03 11.55
C SER A 334 -16.16 35.65 12.44
N THR A 335 -15.79 36.56 13.31
CA THR A 335 -15.00 36.34 14.52
C THR A 335 -15.08 34.88 14.94
N THR A 336 -13.94 34.19 15.03
CA THR A 336 -13.93 32.76 15.34
C THR A 336 -14.67 32.49 16.64
N ALA A 337 -15.22 31.31 16.84
CA ALA A 337 -15.88 30.94 18.08
C ALA A 337 -14.96 31.20 19.31
N GLN A 338 -13.66 31.07 19.12
CA GLN A 338 -12.63 31.37 20.13
C GLN A 338 -12.55 32.86 20.44
N GLU A 339 -12.59 33.75 19.44
CA GLU A 339 -12.59 35.19 19.61
C GLU A 339 -13.88 35.68 20.28
N ARG A 340 -15.02 35.11 19.91
CA ARG A 340 -16.31 35.37 20.55
C ARG A 340 -16.31 34.94 22.03
N ASN A 341 -15.78 33.75 22.34
CA ASN A 341 -15.62 33.31 23.71
C ASN A 341 -14.68 34.23 24.50
N ASN A 342 -13.57 34.65 23.92
CA ASN A 342 -12.63 35.57 24.58
C ASN A 342 -13.27 36.96 24.81
N GLN A 343 -14.04 37.46 23.86
CA GLN A 343 -14.80 38.73 24.01
C GLN A 343 -15.85 38.62 25.11
N ALA A 344 -16.61 37.49 25.13
CA ALA A 344 -17.61 37.22 26.14
C ALA A 344 -16.99 37.14 27.56
N LEU A 345 -15.87 36.42 27.71
CA LEU A 345 -15.13 36.33 28.96
C LEU A 345 -14.61 37.70 29.43
N SER A 346 -14.02 38.47 28.51
CA SER A 346 -13.53 39.83 28.82
C SER A 346 -14.65 40.76 29.26
N LEU A 347 -15.84 40.66 28.66
CA LEU A 347 -17.02 41.40 29.05
C LEU A 347 -17.50 41.07 30.46
N ILE A 348 -17.54 39.74 30.78
CA ILE A 348 -17.90 39.26 32.12
C ILE A 348 -16.90 39.75 33.17
N GLU A 349 -15.60 39.64 32.89
CA GLU A 349 -14.54 40.08 33.80
C GLU A 349 -14.59 41.57 34.08
N LYS A 350 -14.80 42.40 33.05
CA LYS A 350 -14.90 43.89 33.21
C LYS A 350 -16.11 44.33 34.02
N ASN A 351 -17.21 43.60 33.97
CA ASN A 351 -18.48 44.00 34.57
C ASN A 351 -18.84 43.19 35.83
N ARG A 352 -17.88 42.43 36.37
CA ARG A 352 -18.08 41.50 37.49
C ARG A 352 -18.63 42.14 38.77
N SER A 353 -18.51 43.47 38.92
CA SER A 353 -18.87 44.21 40.13
C SER A 353 -19.86 45.35 39.93
N SER A 354 -20.33 45.65 38.73
CA SER A 354 -21.06 46.89 38.46
C SER A 354 -22.22 46.82 37.45
N ALA A 355 -22.52 45.66 36.86
CA ALA A 355 -23.56 45.52 35.83
C ALA A 355 -24.80 44.84 36.38
N ASP A 356 -25.98 45.23 35.84
CA ASP A 356 -27.20 44.44 36.00
C ASP A 356 -26.98 43.06 35.36
N PRO A 357 -27.16 41.98 36.14
CA PRO A 357 -26.91 40.61 35.66
C PRO A 357 -27.74 40.24 34.41
N ALA A 358 -28.91 40.80 34.25
CA ALA A 358 -29.78 40.50 33.10
C ALA A 358 -29.25 41.13 31.81
N GLU A 359 -28.83 42.38 31.87
CA GLU A 359 -28.22 43.11 30.72
C GLU A 359 -26.89 42.53 30.31
N LEU A 360 -26.04 42.12 31.26
CA LEU A 360 -24.80 41.44 31.00
C LEU A 360 -24.99 40.09 30.30
N LEU A 361 -25.96 39.29 30.73
CA LEU A 361 -26.30 38.00 30.11
C LEU A 361 -26.75 38.19 28.66
N GLU A 362 -27.54 39.20 28.38
CA GLU A 362 -28.01 39.48 27.00
C GLU A 362 -26.85 39.91 26.10
N GLN A 363 -25.96 40.74 26.57
CA GLN A 363 -24.75 41.15 25.84
C GLN A 363 -23.82 39.97 25.55
N VAL A 364 -23.60 39.10 26.52
CA VAL A 364 -22.80 37.87 26.35
C VAL A 364 -23.47 36.93 25.35
N TYR A 365 -24.76 36.77 25.41
CA TYR A 365 -25.54 35.93 24.49
C TYR A 365 -25.44 36.44 23.06
N GLU A 366 -25.57 37.75 22.82
CA GLU A 366 -25.42 38.34 21.46
C GLU A 366 -23.99 38.19 20.90
N ILE A 367 -22.94 38.30 21.75
CA ILE A 367 -21.56 38.05 21.34
C ILE A 367 -21.38 36.57 20.91
N LEU A 368 -21.88 35.66 21.70
CA LEU A 368 -21.76 34.21 21.42
C LEU A 368 -22.58 33.80 20.20
N LYS A 369 -23.73 34.41 19.99
CA LYS A 369 -24.59 34.17 18.82
C LYS A 369 -24.02 34.75 17.53
N GLY A 370 -23.10 35.72 17.60
CA GLY A 370 -22.44 36.31 16.45
C GLY A 370 -23.27 37.34 15.69
N THR A 371 -24.32 37.87 16.31
CA THR A 371 -25.05 39.03 15.79
C THR A 371 -24.23 40.29 16.06
N LYS A 372 -23.82 41.02 15.00
CA LYS A 372 -23.21 42.32 15.11
C LYS A 372 -24.30 43.31 15.56
N ASN A 373 -24.12 43.91 16.73
CA ASN A 373 -24.71 45.24 16.95
C ASN A 373 -23.97 46.20 16.03
N GLY A 374 -24.74 46.90 15.17
CA GLY A 374 -24.28 47.88 14.19
C GLY A 374 -23.64 49.11 14.81
#